data_e86c7f49a385fbda961c2225aac627b7
#
_entry.id   e86c7f49a385fbda961c2225aac627b7
#
_cell.length_a   1.000
_cell.length_b   1.000
_cell.length_c   1.000
_cell.angle_alpha   90.00
_cell.angle_beta   90.00
_cell.angle_gamma   90.00
#
_symmetry.space_group_name_H-M   'P 1'
#
loop_
_entity.id
_entity.type
_entity.pdbx_description
1 polymer ?
#
loop_
_entity_poly.entity_id
_entity_poly.type
_entity_poly.pdbx_seq_one_letter_code
_entity_poly.pdbx_strand_id
1 'polypeptide(L)'
;MEENKILTMSENGKEEYCCSVIKVGQLTPVEGSDFLAKTDVYGTQIVVRKDQVHEGDVMFYAANETALNEKFLSVNNMFEIGCRDMNANAPEVAAIMKEYEDRYKNKADQLRIQAKSVKGSMEGMKKAIDKAKKSIKKMDEKYDTYDDIKKAEADSEKKILTEKIDDLTQKSLEKSVVYTNLKKEIEELVEAGKPIVDEAKKLCGFFNKYGRVRCIVLKGCPSFGFLFGQKEMAKFCPAVADINMDEYIDTNFDTVDGELFVKAYVPPVKPENIRKSKDEKRNKKLKRFDRIVEGEFSFHYDTEQLARNIQRISPNDVIVASVKRHGTSLIISKLHVRQPRKIFILKRLWNWFVDFTGWFADTRFIDYDIVYGPIYSSRTVIKNRYINEEVTGGFYGVDLWSEWGDIIYPYLDEGMSIYGEIAGYLTGCQTMIQKQYAYENQPGENNMMPYRITTMNEDGIKKEWNVSDVYDWTLNLIDRMKEAGDENWKRIHPIDILYHGTLEDLYPDVDTAYHWHENILNKMKNDKEHFGMEEYEPLCLYQKVPREGIVIRIDDDPVREAFKLKTASFALGEAVLYDDADYVDIEVQQGDYQ
;
A
#
# COMPACT_ATOMS: atom_id res chain seq x y z
N MET A 1 -8.11 42.95 -4.53
CA MET A 1 -8.87 42.15 -3.56
C MET A 1 -8.84 40.73 -4.11
N GLU A 2 -8.07 39.84 -3.50
CA GLU A 2 -8.18 38.41 -3.83
C GLU A 2 -9.59 38.01 -3.43
N GLU A 3 -10.38 37.59 -4.41
CA GLU A 3 -11.66 36.94 -4.15
C GLU A 3 -11.37 35.72 -3.25
N ASN A 4 -11.97 35.70 -2.07
CA ASN A 4 -11.88 34.57 -1.15
C ASN A 4 -12.55 33.38 -1.86
N LYS A 5 -11.79 32.61 -2.62
CA LYS A 5 -12.29 31.40 -3.27
C LYS A 5 -12.66 30.38 -2.19
N ILE A 6 -13.89 29.92 -2.21
CA ILE A 6 -14.41 28.92 -1.25
C ILE A 6 -13.69 27.57 -1.40
N LEU A 7 -13.31 27.21 -2.63
CA LEU A 7 -12.56 25.99 -2.97
C LEU A 7 -11.10 26.35 -3.23
N THR A 8 -10.18 25.85 -2.42
CA THR A 8 -8.75 26.17 -2.54
C THR A 8 -7.88 24.95 -2.31
N MET A 9 -6.65 25.00 -2.84
CA MET A 9 -5.60 24.05 -2.48
C MET A 9 -4.76 24.61 -1.34
N SER A 10 -4.50 23.81 -0.33
CA SER A 10 -3.57 24.17 0.74
C SER A 10 -2.12 24.18 0.23
N GLU A 11 -1.20 24.86 0.94
CA GLU A 11 0.22 24.94 0.57
C GLU A 11 0.90 23.56 0.41
N ASN A 12 0.42 22.55 1.16
CA ASN A 12 0.91 21.17 1.09
C ASN A 12 -0.04 20.25 0.33
N GLY A 13 -1.05 20.80 -0.33
CA GLY A 13 -2.02 20.04 -1.12
C GLY A 13 -1.36 19.38 -2.33
N LYS A 14 -1.74 18.13 -2.58
CA LYS A 14 -1.27 17.39 -3.77
C LYS A 14 -2.46 17.16 -4.69
N GLU A 15 -2.33 17.53 -5.95
CA GLU A 15 -3.38 17.34 -6.97
C GLU A 15 -3.79 15.86 -7.13
N GLU A 16 -2.87 14.95 -6.86
CA GLU A 16 -3.13 13.52 -6.89
C GLU A 16 -4.16 13.07 -5.83
N TYR A 17 -4.21 13.76 -4.68
CA TYR A 17 -5.05 13.42 -3.54
C TYR A 17 -6.01 14.55 -3.16
N CYS A 18 -6.60 15.19 -4.15
CA CYS A 18 -7.54 16.29 -3.99
C CYS A 18 -8.94 15.93 -4.49
N CYS A 19 -9.87 16.83 -4.28
CA CYS A 19 -11.13 16.88 -5.01
C CYS A 19 -11.03 17.82 -6.21
N SER A 20 -11.86 17.59 -7.21
CA SER A 20 -11.98 18.45 -8.39
C SER A 20 -13.44 18.72 -8.70
N VAL A 21 -13.75 19.88 -9.26
CA VAL A 21 -15.05 20.14 -9.86
C VAL A 21 -15.01 19.70 -11.30
N ILE A 22 -15.88 18.78 -11.68
CA ILE A 22 -15.89 18.20 -13.02
C ILE A 22 -17.26 18.33 -13.68
N LYS A 23 -17.27 18.36 -14.99
CA LYS A 23 -18.48 18.17 -15.78
C LYS A 23 -18.57 16.70 -16.19
N VAL A 24 -19.67 16.04 -15.84
CA VAL A 24 -19.89 14.63 -16.16
C VAL A 24 -19.95 14.43 -17.68
N GLY A 25 -19.06 13.58 -18.18
CA GLY A 25 -19.01 13.20 -19.58
C GLY A 25 -20.09 12.18 -19.96
N GLN A 26 -19.88 11.51 -21.09
CA GLN A 26 -20.78 10.49 -21.60
C GLN A 26 -21.03 9.37 -20.59
N LEU A 27 -22.29 8.98 -20.43
CA LEU A 27 -22.72 7.87 -19.59
C LEU A 27 -22.95 6.61 -20.41
N THR A 28 -22.18 5.57 -20.15
CA THR A 28 -22.33 4.25 -20.78
C THR A 28 -23.00 3.28 -19.81
N PRO A 29 -24.10 2.58 -20.17
CA PRO A 29 -24.73 1.59 -19.31
C PRO A 29 -23.78 0.49 -18.86
N VAL A 30 -23.90 0.05 -17.60
CA VAL A 30 -23.20 -1.13 -17.08
C VAL A 30 -23.96 -2.38 -17.48
N GLU A 31 -23.29 -3.34 -18.11
CA GLU A 31 -23.89 -4.61 -18.53
C GLU A 31 -24.46 -5.36 -17.31
N GLY A 32 -25.67 -5.87 -17.47
CA GLY A 32 -26.37 -6.59 -16.39
C GLY A 32 -26.90 -5.69 -15.26
N SER A 33 -27.01 -4.38 -15.47
CA SER A 33 -27.63 -3.44 -14.52
C SER A 33 -28.50 -2.38 -15.19
N ASP A 34 -29.76 -2.30 -14.76
CA ASP A 34 -30.69 -1.27 -15.22
C ASP A 34 -30.42 0.11 -14.59
N PHE A 35 -29.76 0.12 -13.42
CA PHE A 35 -29.61 1.30 -12.56
C PHE A 35 -28.22 1.92 -12.60
N LEU A 36 -27.22 1.24 -13.16
CA LEU A 36 -25.83 1.70 -13.16
C LEU A 36 -25.39 2.14 -14.56
N ALA A 37 -24.61 3.21 -14.59
CA ALA A 37 -23.86 3.65 -15.74
C ALA A 37 -22.40 3.90 -15.31
N LYS A 38 -21.51 3.97 -16.28
CA LYS A 38 -20.11 4.34 -16.09
C LYS A 38 -19.78 5.58 -16.90
N THR A 39 -18.93 6.41 -16.36
CA THR A 39 -18.33 7.57 -17.01
C THR A 39 -16.82 7.56 -16.76
N ASP A 40 -16.09 8.30 -17.54
CA ASP A 40 -14.65 8.52 -17.35
C ASP A 40 -14.42 9.89 -16.71
N VAL A 41 -13.58 9.95 -15.68
CA VAL A 41 -13.13 11.19 -15.04
C VAL A 41 -11.62 11.13 -14.92
N TYR A 42 -10.92 12.07 -15.53
CA TYR A 42 -9.44 12.07 -15.61
C TYR A 42 -8.88 10.72 -16.04
N GLY A 43 -9.52 10.12 -17.04
CA GLY A 43 -9.15 8.82 -17.55
C GLY A 43 -9.35 7.65 -16.57
N THR A 44 -10.09 7.80 -15.49
CA THR A 44 -10.48 6.71 -14.59
C THR A 44 -11.97 6.45 -14.67
N GLN A 45 -12.35 5.17 -14.75
CA GLN A 45 -13.76 4.78 -14.81
C GLN A 45 -14.42 4.93 -13.45
N ILE A 46 -15.58 5.58 -13.43
CA ILE A 46 -16.46 5.67 -12.26
C ILE A 46 -17.80 5.08 -12.60
N VAL A 47 -18.34 4.28 -11.70
CA VAL A 47 -19.69 3.73 -11.81
C VAL A 47 -20.63 4.56 -10.95
N VAL A 48 -21.73 5.02 -11.57
CA VAL A 48 -22.72 5.92 -10.98
C VAL A 48 -24.13 5.36 -11.12
N ARG A 49 -25.06 5.90 -10.36
CA ARG A 49 -26.49 5.59 -10.51
C ARG A 49 -27.11 6.51 -11.54
N LYS A 50 -27.80 5.95 -12.53
CA LYS A 50 -28.49 6.68 -13.62
C LYS A 50 -29.59 7.64 -13.14
N ASP A 51 -30.14 7.38 -11.95
CA ASP A 51 -31.16 8.22 -11.32
C ASP A 51 -30.60 9.40 -10.53
N GLN A 52 -29.28 9.47 -10.35
CA GLN A 52 -28.60 10.47 -9.54
C GLN A 52 -27.58 11.32 -10.32
N VAL A 53 -27.05 10.80 -11.41
CA VAL A 53 -26.00 11.46 -12.20
C VAL A 53 -26.39 11.42 -13.67
N HIS A 54 -26.31 12.58 -14.33
CA HIS A 54 -26.64 12.75 -15.73
C HIS A 54 -25.45 13.34 -16.50
N GLU A 55 -25.44 13.10 -17.79
CA GLU A 55 -24.44 13.70 -18.68
C GLU A 55 -24.59 15.23 -18.66
N GLY A 56 -23.49 15.94 -18.49
CA GLY A 56 -23.45 17.40 -18.39
C GLY A 56 -23.60 17.95 -16.97
N ASP A 57 -23.95 17.14 -15.97
CA ASP A 57 -23.99 17.56 -14.57
C ASP A 57 -22.62 18.08 -14.12
N VAL A 58 -22.58 19.17 -13.34
CA VAL A 58 -21.37 19.65 -12.71
C VAL A 58 -21.33 19.12 -11.27
N MET A 59 -20.31 18.32 -10.96
CA MET A 59 -20.19 17.57 -9.70
C MET A 59 -18.80 17.68 -9.10
N PHE A 60 -18.71 17.34 -7.83
CA PHE A 60 -17.43 17.14 -7.15
C PHE A 60 -16.95 15.71 -7.36
N TYR A 61 -15.68 15.57 -7.67
CA TYR A 61 -14.97 14.31 -7.77
C TYR A 61 -13.90 14.21 -6.69
N ALA A 62 -13.97 13.21 -5.85
CA ALA A 62 -12.89 12.87 -4.91
C ALA A 62 -12.05 11.74 -5.50
N ALA A 63 -10.74 11.95 -5.54
CA ALA A 63 -9.80 10.98 -6.11
C ALA A 63 -9.74 9.69 -5.29
N ASN A 64 -9.39 8.59 -5.95
CA ASN A 64 -9.09 7.32 -5.28
C ASN A 64 -7.91 7.48 -4.31
N GLU A 65 -7.89 6.69 -3.23
CA GLU A 65 -6.88 6.73 -2.17
C GLU A 65 -6.80 8.07 -1.42
N THR A 66 -7.90 8.79 -1.39
CA THR A 66 -8.09 9.96 -0.52
C THR A 66 -8.93 9.60 0.71
N ALA A 67 -8.86 10.42 1.75
CA ALA A 67 -9.74 10.38 2.92
C ALA A 67 -10.54 11.68 2.99
N LEU A 68 -11.87 11.55 2.96
CA LEU A 68 -12.80 12.66 3.06
C LEU A 68 -13.02 13.09 4.51
N ASN A 69 -13.37 14.35 4.71
CA ASN A 69 -13.67 14.93 6.01
C ASN A 69 -14.80 14.16 6.73
N GLU A 70 -14.58 13.80 8.00
CA GLU A 70 -15.52 13.04 8.82
C GLU A 70 -16.86 13.72 8.97
N LYS A 71 -16.88 15.04 9.18
CA LYS A 71 -18.11 15.83 9.32
C LYS A 71 -18.96 15.77 8.03
N PHE A 72 -18.32 15.89 6.84
CA PHE A 72 -19.00 15.74 5.56
C PHE A 72 -19.69 14.38 5.44
N LEU A 73 -18.96 13.30 5.74
CA LEU A 73 -19.49 11.95 5.68
C LEU A 73 -20.62 11.73 6.69
N SER A 74 -20.48 12.28 7.90
CA SER A 74 -21.45 12.19 8.98
C SER A 74 -22.79 12.85 8.62
N VAL A 75 -22.75 14.13 8.22
CA VAL A 75 -23.99 14.90 7.91
C VAL A 75 -24.73 14.36 6.69
N ASN A 76 -24.04 13.61 5.84
CA ASN A 76 -24.61 12.95 4.66
C ASN A 76 -24.95 11.47 4.88
N ASN A 77 -24.76 10.94 6.08
CA ASN A 77 -25.00 9.53 6.43
C ASN A 77 -24.23 8.55 5.54
N MET A 78 -22.98 8.88 5.18
CA MET A 78 -22.18 8.12 4.22
C MET A 78 -21.35 7.00 4.84
N PHE A 79 -21.27 6.88 6.17
CA PHE A 79 -20.59 5.77 6.82
C PHE A 79 -21.39 4.48 6.69
N GLU A 80 -20.68 3.36 6.49
CA GLU A 80 -21.26 2.03 6.39
C GLU A 80 -21.91 1.55 7.70
N ILE A 81 -22.74 0.53 7.62
CA ILE A 81 -23.49 -0.02 8.77
C ILE A 81 -22.58 -0.41 9.95
N GLY A 82 -21.33 -0.82 9.69
CA GLY A 82 -20.33 -1.12 10.72
C GLY A 82 -19.85 0.09 11.50
N CYS A 83 -19.98 1.28 10.92
CA CYS A 83 -19.60 2.58 11.48
C CYS A 83 -20.81 3.52 11.64
N ARG A 84 -22.03 2.97 11.71
CA ARG A 84 -23.29 3.71 11.75
C ARG A 84 -23.38 4.78 12.83
N ASP A 85 -22.69 4.57 13.94
CA ASP A 85 -22.67 5.52 15.07
C ASP A 85 -22.02 6.87 14.74
N MET A 86 -21.28 6.92 13.62
CA MET A 86 -20.66 8.14 13.11
C MET A 86 -21.61 8.96 12.21
N ASN A 87 -22.73 8.40 11.76
CA ASN A 87 -23.72 9.08 10.92
C ASN A 87 -24.62 10.00 11.75
N ALA A 88 -25.10 11.08 11.15
CA ALA A 88 -26.03 12.00 11.79
C ALA A 88 -27.38 11.32 12.12
N ASN A 89 -27.82 10.33 11.33
CA ASN A 89 -29.01 9.53 11.59
C ASN A 89 -28.76 8.29 12.46
N ALA A 90 -27.64 8.22 13.17
CA ALA A 90 -27.27 7.10 14.05
C ALA A 90 -28.41 6.63 14.98
N PRO A 91 -29.21 7.53 15.62
CA PRO A 91 -30.32 7.11 16.50
C PRO A 91 -31.41 6.32 15.77
N GLU A 92 -31.74 6.70 14.54
CA GLU A 92 -32.74 6.02 13.69
C GLU A 92 -32.25 4.62 13.32
N VAL A 93 -31.02 4.51 12.81
CA VAL A 93 -30.39 3.22 12.46
C VAL A 93 -30.26 2.33 13.69
N ALA A 94 -29.89 2.91 14.85
CA ALA A 94 -29.78 2.17 16.10
C ALA A 94 -31.13 1.56 16.56
N ALA A 95 -32.25 2.28 16.34
CA ALA A 95 -33.59 1.76 16.66
C ALA A 95 -33.94 0.51 15.82
N ILE A 96 -33.68 0.57 14.51
CA ILE A 96 -33.88 -0.56 13.60
C ILE A 96 -32.97 -1.75 13.99
N MET A 97 -31.69 -1.46 14.22
CA MET A 97 -30.73 -2.51 14.58
C MET A 97 -31.00 -3.14 15.95
N LYS A 98 -31.60 -2.39 16.90
CA LYS A 98 -32.03 -2.96 18.17
C LYS A 98 -33.13 -4.01 17.97
N GLU A 99 -34.10 -3.75 17.07
CA GLU A 99 -35.12 -4.75 16.72
C GLU A 99 -34.48 -6.04 16.16
N TYR A 100 -33.48 -5.91 15.28
CA TYR A 100 -32.70 -7.05 14.78
C TYR A 100 -31.94 -7.79 15.91
N GLU A 101 -31.29 -7.03 16.82
CA GLU A 101 -30.55 -7.62 17.94
C GLU A 101 -31.46 -8.40 18.88
N ASP A 102 -32.59 -7.83 19.26
CA ASP A 102 -33.53 -8.43 20.21
C ASP A 102 -34.22 -9.68 19.62
N ARG A 103 -34.61 -9.64 18.35
CA ARG A 103 -35.35 -10.72 17.70
C ARG A 103 -34.47 -11.88 17.18
N TYR A 104 -33.29 -11.57 16.66
CA TYR A 104 -32.50 -12.52 15.89
C TYR A 104 -31.06 -12.67 16.38
N LYS A 105 -30.29 -11.58 16.50
CA LYS A 105 -28.86 -11.63 16.75
C LYS A 105 -28.51 -12.25 18.09
N ASN A 106 -29.16 -11.82 19.18
CA ASN A 106 -28.88 -12.32 20.52
C ASN A 106 -29.12 -13.83 20.62
N LYS A 107 -30.20 -14.34 19.99
CA LYS A 107 -30.48 -15.77 19.92
C LYS A 107 -29.45 -16.51 19.06
N ALA A 108 -29.10 -15.97 17.90
CA ALA A 108 -28.09 -16.58 17.05
C ALA A 108 -26.71 -16.61 17.74
N ASP A 109 -26.32 -15.57 18.49
CA ASP A 109 -25.06 -15.54 19.22
C ASP A 109 -25.03 -16.55 20.38
N GLN A 110 -26.14 -16.75 21.08
CA GLN A 110 -26.26 -17.83 22.08
C GLN A 110 -26.05 -19.20 21.43
N LEU A 111 -26.71 -19.47 20.29
CA LEU A 111 -26.54 -20.70 19.56
C LEU A 111 -25.11 -20.89 19.04
N ARG A 112 -24.43 -19.81 18.60
CA ARG A 112 -23.01 -19.86 18.20
C ARG A 112 -22.11 -20.27 19.36
N ILE A 113 -22.36 -19.77 20.57
CA ILE A 113 -21.62 -20.18 21.77
C ILE A 113 -21.83 -21.67 22.04
N GLN A 114 -23.09 -22.16 21.94
CA GLN A 114 -23.40 -23.59 22.10
C GLN A 114 -22.72 -24.43 21.03
N ALA A 115 -22.78 -24.02 19.77
CA ALA A 115 -22.14 -24.72 18.65
C ALA A 115 -20.62 -24.80 18.83
N LYS A 116 -19.98 -23.72 19.30
CA LYS A 116 -18.54 -23.68 19.62
C LYS A 116 -18.19 -24.68 20.74
N SER A 117 -19.01 -24.79 21.78
CA SER A 117 -18.83 -25.74 22.89
C SER A 117 -18.96 -27.20 22.40
N VAL A 118 -19.97 -27.47 21.58
CA VAL A 118 -20.17 -28.81 20.98
C VAL A 118 -18.99 -29.18 20.09
N LYS A 119 -18.54 -28.27 19.22
CA LYS A 119 -17.36 -28.47 18.35
C LYS A 119 -16.11 -28.77 19.17
N GLY A 120 -15.82 -27.98 20.20
CA GLY A 120 -14.68 -28.21 21.10
C GLY A 120 -14.71 -29.58 21.78
N SER A 121 -15.92 -30.03 22.19
CA SER A 121 -16.11 -31.38 22.75
C SER A 121 -15.82 -32.48 21.71
N MET A 122 -16.27 -32.33 20.46
CA MET A 122 -15.99 -33.27 19.36
C MET A 122 -14.47 -33.34 19.06
N GLU A 123 -13.78 -32.21 19.02
CA GLU A 123 -12.33 -32.17 18.84
C GLU A 123 -11.58 -32.87 19.98
N GLY A 124 -12.05 -32.71 21.22
CA GLY A 124 -11.54 -33.42 22.38
C GLY A 124 -11.71 -34.94 22.26
N MET A 125 -12.89 -35.39 21.84
CA MET A 125 -13.17 -36.82 21.59
C MET A 125 -12.28 -37.36 20.47
N LYS A 126 -12.14 -36.65 19.36
CA LYS A 126 -11.25 -37.03 18.26
C LYS A 126 -9.81 -37.24 18.73
N LYS A 127 -9.27 -36.28 19.50
CA LYS A 127 -7.92 -36.40 20.08
C LYS A 127 -7.78 -37.62 21.00
N ALA A 128 -8.83 -37.95 21.79
CA ALA A 128 -8.84 -39.10 22.67
C ALA A 128 -8.90 -40.42 21.87
N ILE A 129 -9.70 -40.50 20.81
CA ILE A 129 -9.74 -41.61 19.87
C ILE A 129 -8.38 -41.84 19.21
N ASP A 130 -7.76 -40.78 18.68
CA ASP A 130 -6.45 -40.85 18.03
C ASP A 130 -5.35 -41.32 19.00
N LYS A 131 -5.40 -40.88 20.27
CA LYS A 131 -4.51 -41.35 21.32
C LYS A 131 -4.70 -42.84 21.62
N ALA A 132 -5.95 -43.30 21.75
CA ALA A 132 -6.28 -44.71 22.00
C ALA A 132 -5.82 -45.60 20.82
N LYS A 133 -6.08 -45.20 19.58
CA LYS A 133 -5.59 -45.88 18.36
C LYS A 133 -4.08 -45.99 18.31
N LYS A 134 -3.35 -44.91 18.67
CA LYS A 134 -1.88 -44.93 18.75
C LYS A 134 -1.37 -45.88 19.83
N SER A 135 -2.07 -46.04 20.97
CA SER A 135 -1.71 -46.99 22.03
C SER A 135 -1.89 -48.41 21.56
N ILE A 136 -3.03 -48.73 20.91
CA ILE A 136 -3.29 -50.06 20.33
C ILE A 136 -2.20 -50.42 19.32
N LYS A 137 -1.87 -49.50 18.38
CA LYS A 137 -0.85 -49.73 17.38
C LYS A 137 0.53 -50.03 18.00
N LYS A 138 0.91 -49.34 19.07
CA LYS A 138 2.17 -49.62 19.80
C LYS A 138 2.18 -50.96 20.48
N MET A 139 1.05 -51.44 20.97
CA MET A 139 0.91 -52.78 21.54
C MET A 139 1.05 -53.85 20.45
N ASP A 140 0.42 -53.63 19.28
CA ASP A 140 0.53 -54.53 18.13
C ASP A 140 1.96 -54.64 17.63
N GLU A 141 2.70 -53.56 17.53
CA GLU A 141 4.10 -53.52 17.08
C GLU A 141 5.05 -54.32 18.02
N LYS A 142 4.66 -54.52 19.30
CA LYS A 142 5.46 -55.20 20.31
C LYS A 142 4.93 -56.59 20.67
N TYR A 143 3.73 -56.99 20.17
CA TYR A 143 3.02 -58.15 20.62
C TYR A 143 3.81 -59.46 20.51
N ASP A 144 4.54 -59.64 19.42
CA ASP A 144 5.36 -60.86 19.21
C ASP A 144 6.55 -60.97 20.17
N THR A 145 6.93 -59.87 20.80
CA THR A 145 8.06 -59.86 21.80
C THR A 145 7.60 -60.13 23.23
N TYR A 146 6.31 -60.28 23.48
CA TYR A 146 5.71 -60.47 24.80
C TYR A 146 5.67 -61.94 25.20
N ASP A 147 5.84 -62.23 26.50
CA ASP A 147 5.53 -63.53 27.10
C ASP A 147 3.98 -63.74 27.19
N ASP A 148 3.55 -64.94 27.54
CA ASP A 148 2.12 -65.30 27.55
C ASP A 148 1.31 -64.47 28.55
N ILE A 149 1.86 -64.06 29.68
CA ILE A 149 1.18 -63.22 30.67
C ILE A 149 1.01 -61.81 30.11
N LYS A 150 2.00 -61.22 29.52
CA LYS A 150 1.96 -59.87 28.92
C LYS A 150 1.08 -59.83 27.68
N LYS A 151 0.97 -60.95 26.93
CA LYS A 151 -0.01 -61.05 25.81
C LYS A 151 -1.44 -60.99 26.32
N ALA A 152 -1.76 -61.72 27.39
CA ALA A 152 -3.09 -61.68 27.98
C ALA A 152 -3.49 -60.30 28.54
N GLU A 153 -2.51 -59.60 29.17
CA GLU A 153 -2.69 -58.23 29.64
C GLU A 153 -2.91 -57.26 28.46
N ALA A 154 -2.09 -57.35 27.40
CA ALA A 154 -2.21 -56.53 26.21
C ALA A 154 -3.56 -56.73 25.48
N ASP A 155 -4.05 -57.96 25.38
CA ASP A 155 -5.34 -58.26 24.79
C ASP A 155 -6.50 -57.68 25.61
N SER A 156 -6.42 -57.75 26.95
CA SER A 156 -7.40 -57.14 27.84
C SER A 156 -7.40 -55.60 27.69
N GLU A 157 -6.23 -54.98 27.65
CA GLU A 157 -6.09 -53.51 27.48
C GLU A 157 -6.55 -53.05 26.08
N LYS A 158 -6.26 -53.80 25.02
CA LYS A 158 -6.77 -53.55 23.66
C LYS A 158 -8.29 -53.58 23.61
N LYS A 159 -8.91 -54.55 24.28
CA LYS A 159 -10.38 -54.66 24.36
C LYS A 159 -10.98 -53.42 25.01
N ILE A 160 -10.45 -52.99 26.15
CA ILE A 160 -10.90 -51.78 26.87
C ILE A 160 -10.75 -50.53 25.99
N LEU A 161 -9.61 -50.37 25.30
CA LEU A 161 -9.37 -49.23 24.42
C LEU A 161 -10.30 -49.23 23.20
N THR A 162 -10.61 -50.41 22.65
CA THR A 162 -11.55 -50.54 21.51
C THR A 162 -12.96 -50.15 21.93
N GLU A 163 -13.46 -50.67 23.07
CA GLU A 163 -14.77 -50.30 23.63
C GLU A 163 -14.83 -48.77 23.88
N LYS A 164 -13.75 -48.17 24.37
CA LYS A 164 -13.66 -46.73 24.57
C LYS A 164 -13.68 -45.93 23.26
N ILE A 165 -13.03 -46.43 22.20
CA ILE A 165 -13.08 -45.81 20.86
C ILE A 165 -14.48 -45.83 20.32
N ASP A 166 -15.19 -46.97 20.45
CA ASP A 166 -16.57 -47.12 19.96
C ASP A 166 -17.51 -46.16 20.71
N ASP A 167 -17.45 -46.11 22.05
CA ASP A 167 -18.24 -45.18 22.86
C ASP A 167 -17.97 -43.70 22.48
N LEU A 168 -16.70 -43.29 22.36
CA LEU A 168 -16.36 -41.93 21.97
C LEU A 168 -16.78 -41.62 20.53
N THR A 169 -16.71 -42.57 19.63
CA THR A 169 -17.14 -42.42 18.23
C THR A 169 -18.65 -42.22 18.17
N GLN A 170 -19.43 -43.03 18.90
CA GLN A 170 -20.88 -42.89 19.01
C GLN A 170 -21.27 -41.51 19.57
N LYS A 171 -20.65 -41.09 20.69
CA LYS A 171 -20.87 -39.76 21.29
C LYS A 171 -20.48 -38.62 20.37
N SER A 172 -19.41 -38.78 19.59
CA SER A 172 -18.98 -37.78 18.59
C SER A 172 -20.00 -37.66 17.46
N LEU A 173 -20.60 -38.77 17.03
CA LEU A 173 -21.66 -38.80 16.00
C LEU A 173 -22.91 -38.08 16.48
N GLU A 174 -23.37 -38.36 17.70
CA GLU A 174 -24.53 -37.70 18.32
C GLU A 174 -24.30 -36.17 18.41
N LYS A 175 -23.11 -35.77 18.86
CA LYS A 175 -22.76 -34.34 18.92
C LYS A 175 -22.64 -33.69 17.53
N SER A 176 -22.24 -34.44 16.52
CA SER A 176 -22.22 -33.95 15.14
C SER A 176 -23.62 -33.62 14.63
N VAL A 177 -24.63 -34.43 14.96
CA VAL A 177 -26.02 -34.12 14.63
C VAL A 177 -26.50 -32.84 15.34
N VAL A 178 -26.19 -32.70 16.64
CA VAL A 178 -26.51 -31.49 17.40
C VAL A 178 -25.84 -30.27 16.80
N TYR A 179 -24.56 -30.37 16.44
CA TYR A 179 -23.83 -29.27 15.82
C TYR A 179 -24.42 -28.84 14.47
N THR A 180 -24.83 -29.79 13.65
CA THR A 180 -25.47 -29.54 12.35
C THR A 180 -26.82 -28.84 12.53
N ASN A 181 -27.64 -29.27 13.50
CA ASN A 181 -28.94 -28.67 13.79
C ASN A 181 -28.77 -27.23 14.32
N LEU A 182 -27.81 -27.00 15.22
CA LEU A 182 -27.49 -25.64 15.70
C LEU A 182 -27.05 -24.71 14.55
N LYS A 183 -26.22 -25.18 13.62
CA LYS A 183 -25.84 -24.41 12.44
C LYS A 183 -27.03 -24.01 11.59
N LYS A 184 -27.93 -24.96 11.33
CA LYS A 184 -29.14 -24.73 10.54
C LYS A 184 -30.02 -23.67 11.20
N GLU A 185 -30.26 -23.78 12.52
CA GLU A 185 -31.05 -22.79 13.25
C GLU A 185 -30.39 -21.40 13.24
N ILE A 186 -29.05 -21.31 13.33
CA ILE A 186 -28.32 -20.04 13.19
C ILE A 186 -28.52 -19.42 11.80
N GLU A 187 -28.41 -20.24 10.73
CA GLU A 187 -28.60 -19.79 9.36
C GLU A 187 -30.03 -19.28 9.13
N GLU A 188 -31.04 -19.99 9.63
CA GLU A 188 -32.46 -19.58 9.57
C GLU A 188 -32.70 -18.25 10.29
N LEU A 189 -32.12 -18.04 11.47
CA LEU A 189 -32.23 -16.76 12.20
C LEU A 189 -31.54 -15.61 11.49
N VAL A 190 -30.37 -15.85 10.92
CA VAL A 190 -29.61 -14.83 10.16
C VAL A 190 -30.41 -14.45 8.91
N GLU A 191 -30.96 -15.42 8.20
CA GLU A 191 -31.73 -15.18 6.99
C GLU A 191 -33.03 -14.42 7.29
N ALA A 192 -33.75 -14.79 8.35
CA ALA A 192 -34.97 -14.10 8.79
C ALA A 192 -34.71 -12.67 9.25
N GLY A 193 -33.50 -12.37 9.75
CA GLY A 193 -33.10 -11.01 10.15
C GLY A 193 -32.59 -10.13 9.03
N LYS A 194 -32.24 -10.69 7.85
CA LYS A 194 -31.70 -9.92 6.71
C LYS A 194 -32.55 -8.71 6.29
N PRO A 195 -33.88 -8.80 6.16
CA PRO A 195 -34.69 -7.67 5.73
C PRO A 195 -34.52 -6.44 6.63
N ILE A 196 -34.42 -6.63 7.94
CA ILE A 196 -34.24 -5.53 8.91
C ILE A 196 -32.85 -4.91 8.76
N VAL A 197 -31.83 -5.75 8.60
CA VAL A 197 -30.46 -5.29 8.36
C VAL A 197 -30.35 -4.54 7.03
N ASP A 198 -31.04 -5.00 6.00
CA ASP A 198 -31.04 -4.36 4.69
C ASP A 198 -31.82 -3.02 4.70
N GLU A 199 -32.83 -2.89 5.54
CA GLU A 199 -33.48 -1.60 5.81
C GLU A 199 -32.52 -0.62 6.47
N ALA A 200 -31.82 -1.05 7.53
CA ALA A 200 -30.81 -0.24 8.18
C ALA A 200 -29.66 0.17 7.24
N LYS A 201 -29.23 -0.74 6.35
CA LYS A 201 -28.19 -0.43 5.34
C LYS A 201 -28.60 0.64 4.36
N LYS A 202 -29.89 0.73 3.98
CA LYS A 202 -30.37 1.79 3.07
C LYS A 202 -30.24 3.20 3.64
N LEU A 203 -30.17 3.31 4.97
CA LEU A 203 -29.98 4.57 5.70
C LEU A 203 -28.50 4.89 5.94
N CYS A 204 -27.58 4.00 5.58
CA CYS A 204 -26.15 4.14 5.70
C CYS A 204 -25.50 4.23 4.32
N GLY A 205 -24.28 4.76 4.27
CA GLY A 205 -23.44 4.73 3.08
C GLY A 205 -22.49 3.51 3.03
N PHE A 206 -21.32 3.70 2.43
CA PHE A 206 -20.33 2.66 2.19
C PHE A 206 -18.91 3.02 2.64
N PHE A 207 -18.71 4.20 3.25
CA PHE A 207 -17.40 4.61 3.76
C PHE A 207 -17.09 3.93 5.08
N ASN A 208 -15.85 3.46 5.22
CA ASN A 208 -15.35 2.98 6.50
C ASN A 208 -15.07 4.17 7.46
N LYS A 209 -14.72 3.88 8.69
CA LYS A 209 -14.45 4.90 9.73
C LYS A 209 -13.33 5.90 9.40
N TYR A 210 -12.51 5.60 8.40
CA TYR A 210 -11.41 6.48 7.98
C TYR A 210 -11.79 7.39 6.82
N GLY A 211 -12.99 7.25 6.27
CA GLY A 211 -13.47 8.05 5.14
C GLY A 211 -12.71 7.82 3.83
N ARG A 212 -12.08 6.65 3.67
CA ARG A 212 -11.27 6.33 2.50
C ARG A 212 -12.13 6.19 1.24
N VAL A 213 -11.77 6.94 0.20
CA VAL A 213 -12.25 6.74 -1.17
C VAL A 213 -11.45 5.60 -1.79
N ARG A 214 -12.08 4.45 -1.90
CA ARG A 214 -11.44 3.22 -2.40
C ARG A 214 -11.98 2.81 -3.76
N CYS A 215 -11.19 2.04 -4.51
CA CYS A 215 -11.72 1.34 -5.66
C CYS A 215 -12.71 0.27 -5.21
N ILE A 216 -13.90 0.23 -5.84
CA ILE A 216 -14.93 -0.79 -5.60
C ILE A 216 -15.35 -1.42 -6.92
N VAL A 217 -15.82 -2.67 -6.86
CA VAL A 217 -16.36 -3.36 -8.04
C VAL A 217 -17.88 -3.43 -7.94
N LEU A 218 -18.57 -2.82 -8.88
CA LEU A 218 -20.03 -2.82 -8.98
C LEU A 218 -20.46 -3.60 -10.23
N LYS A 219 -21.12 -4.73 -10.05
CA LYS A 219 -21.53 -5.61 -11.16
C LYS A 219 -20.40 -5.96 -12.14
N GLY A 220 -19.22 -6.28 -11.61
CA GLY A 220 -18.04 -6.60 -12.41
C GLY A 220 -17.29 -5.41 -13.01
N CYS A 221 -17.82 -4.18 -12.82
CA CYS A 221 -17.16 -2.96 -13.29
C CYS A 221 -16.41 -2.28 -12.14
N PRO A 222 -15.09 -2.03 -12.27
CA PRO A 222 -14.35 -1.25 -11.29
C PRO A 222 -14.76 0.22 -11.33
N SER A 223 -14.83 0.84 -10.15
CA SER A 223 -15.14 2.26 -9.97
C SER A 223 -14.03 2.89 -9.13
N PHE A 224 -13.38 3.93 -9.66
CA PHE A 224 -12.25 4.61 -9.03
C PHE A 224 -12.64 6.04 -8.67
N GLY A 225 -12.67 6.35 -7.38
CA GLY A 225 -13.06 7.66 -6.90
C GLY A 225 -14.55 7.75 -6.55
N PHE A 226 -14.97 8.95 -6.15
CA PHE A 226 -16.31 9.18 -5.65
C PHE A 226 -16.88 10.50 -6.21
N LEU A 227 -18.08 10.45 -6.80
CA LEU A 227 -18.83 11.62 -7.26
C LEU A 227 -19.92 11.99 -6.25
N PHE A 228 -20.07 13.29 -6.00
CA PHE A 228 -21.13 13.82 -5.15
C PHE A 228 -21.51 15.24 -5.60
N GLY A 229 -22.74 15.65 -5.27
CA GLY A 229 -23.29 16.89 -5.76
C GLY A 229 -23.09 18.08 -4.81
N GLN A 230 -23.48 19.27 -5.30
CA GLN A 230 -23.46 20.51 -4.53
C GLN A 230 -24.32 20.42 -3.25
N LYS A 231 -25.44 19.67 -3.30
CA LYS A 231 -26.33 19.48 -2.15
C LYS A 231 -25.66 18.76 -0.97
N GLU A 232 -24.85 17.75 -1.26
CA GLU A 232 -24.09 17.03 -0.25
C GLU A 232 -23.02 17.92 0.36
N MET A 233 -22.31 18.70 -0.47
CA MET A 233 -21.29 19.64 -0.02
C MET A 233 -21.91 20.78 0.81
N ALA A 234 -23.08 21.30 0.41
CA ALA A 234 -23.78 22.37 1.13
C ALA A 234 -24.19 21.97 2.56
N LYS A 235 -24.42 20.69 2.84
CA LYS A 235 -24.65 20.22 4.22
C LYS A 235 -23.39 20.32 5.09
N PHE A 236 -22.22 20.20 4.50
CA PHE A 236 -20.93 20.36 5.18
C PHE A 236 -20.57 21.84 5.32
N CYS A 237 -20.63 22.58 4.21
CA CYS A 237 -20.35 24.01 4.11
C CYS A 237 -21.50 24.74 3.42
N PRO A 238 -22.39 25.42 4.17
CA PRO A 238 -23.56 26.08 3.60
C PRO A 238 -23.25 27.14 2.52
N ALA A 239 -22.07 27.79 2.59
CA ALA A 239 -21.65 28.77 1.59
C ALA A 239 -21.54 28.20 0.17
N VAL A 240 -21.34 26.87 0.04
CA VAL A 240 -21.30 26.20 -1.27
C VAL A 240 -22.66 26.11 -1.94
N ALA A 241 -23.78 26.30 -1.20
CA ALA A 241 -25.10 26.25 -1.79
C ALA A 241 -25.35 27.36 -2.84
N ASP A 242 -24.71 28.51 -2.67
CA ASP A 242 -24.94 29.72 -3.45
C ASP A 242 -23.92 29.96 -4.57
N ILE A 243 -22.87 29.07 -4.69
CA ILE A 243 -21.87 29.22 -5.76
C ILE A 243 -22.39 28.69 -7.10
N ASN A 244 -21.96 29.34 -8.18
CA ASN A 244 -22.18 28.85 -9.53
C ASN A 244 -21.10 27.79 -9.84
N MET A 245 -21.47 26.52 -9.83
CA MET A 245 -20.54 25.39 -10.03
C MET A 245 -19.85 25.43 -11.40
N ASP A 246 -20.48 25.99 -12.43
CA ASP A 246 -19.86 26.10 -13.77
C ASP A 246 -18.60 26.95 -13.79
N GLU A 247 -18.48 27.93 -12.88
CA GLU A 247 -17.27 28.77 -12.76
C GLU A 247 -16.09 28.07 -12.11
N TYR A 248 -16.33 26.93 -11.48
CA TYR A 248 -15.32 26.14 -10.78
C TYR A 248 -14.92 24.87 -11.55
N ILE A 249 -15.47 24.60 -12.74
CA ILE A 249 -15.07 23.44 -13.55
C ILE A 249 -13.53 23.42 -13.70
N ASP A 250 -12.93 22.25 -13.55
CA ASP A 250 -11.47 21.99 -13.55
C ASP A 250 -10.71 22.62 -12.37
N THR A 251 -11.41 23.12 -11.34
CA THR A 251 -10.76 23.56 -10.10
C THR A 251 -10.45 22.37 -9.21
N ASN A 252 -9.16 22.22 -8.87
CA ASN A 252 -8.69 21.29 -7.85
C ASN A 252 -8.72 21.95 -6.48
N PHE A 253 -9.11 21.22 -5.44
CA PHE A 253 -9.16 21.72 -4.07
C PHE A 253 -8.99 20.59 -3.04
N ASP A 254 -8.39 20.92 -1.90
CA ASP A 254 -8.34 20.05 -0.72
C ASP A 254 -8.98 20.71 0.51
N THR A 255 -9.29 22.01 0.43
CA THR A 255 -9.96 22.78 1.47
C THR A 255 -11.23 23.44 0.94
N VAL A 256 -12.23 23.55 1.81
CA VAL A 256 -13.52 24.22 1.55
C VAL A 256 -13.73 25.27 2.65
N ASP A 257 -13.81 26.53 2.25
CA ASP A 257 -13.93 27.68 3.17
C ASP A 257 -12.86 27.64 4.29
N GLY A 258 -11.61 27.27 3.93
CA GLY A 258 -10.47 27.16 4.84
C GLY A 258 -10.46 25.90 5.73
N GLU A 259 -11.49 25.04 5.70
CA GLU A 259 -11.51 23.77 6.42
C GLU A 259 -10.97 22.65 5.51
N LEU A 260 -10.01 21.83 6.00
CA LEU A 260 -9.48 20.70 5.25
C LEU A 260 -10.58 19.68 4.97
N PHE A 261 -10.87 19.45 3.69
CA PHE A 261 -11.95 18.61 3.22
C PHE A 261 -11.47 17.20 2.79
N VAL A 262 -10.33 17.12 2.15
CA VAL A 262 -9.77 15.88 1.64
C VAL A 262 -8.26 15.85 1.83
N LYS A 263 -7.70 14.67 2.03
CA LYS A 263 -6.26 14.44 2.13
C LYS A 263 -5.90 13.05 1.60
N ALA A 264 -4.61 12.79 1.36
CA ALA A 264 -4.14 11.44 1.08
C ALA A 264 -4.55 10.47 2.20
N TYR A 265 -5.06 9.31 1.84
CA TYR A 265 -5.33 8.24 2.81
C TYR A 265 -4.03 7.63 3.28
N VAL A 266 -3.85 7.57 4.60
CA VAL A 266 -2.72 6.89 5.23
C VAL A 266 -3.27 5.72 6.05
N PRO A 267 -2.89 4.46 5.74
CA PRO A 267 -3.34 3.31 6.52
C PRO A 267 -2.93 3.44 7.99
N PRO A 268 -3.82 3.08 8.95
CA PRO A 268 -3.51 3.19 10.36
C PRO A 268 -2.42 2.20 10.78
N VAL A 269 -1.41 2.69 11.48
CA VAL A 269 -0.33 1.88 12.05
C VAL A 269 -0.83 1.15 13.30
N LYS A 270 -0.64 -0.17 13.37
CA LYS A 270 -0.97 -0.93 14.58
C LYS A 270 -0.03 -0.53 15.74
N PRO A 271 -0.56 -0.31 16.95
CA PRO A 271 0.26 0.05 18.12
C PRO A 271 1.34 -0.98 18.47
N GLU A 272 1.17 -2.23 18.07
CA GLU A 272 2.12 -3.33 18.28
C GLU A 272 3.43 -3.16 17.48
N ASN A 273 3.37 -2.46 16.35
CA ASN A 273 4.52 -2.14 15.52
C ASN A 273 5.32 -0.94 16.05
N ILE A 274 4.77 -0.20 17.02
CA ILE A 274 5.42 0.95 17.68
C ILE A 274 6.19 0.47 18.93
N ARG A 275 6.86 -0.65 18.88
CA ARG A 275 7.79 -1.04 19.96
C ARG A 275 9.05 -0.19 19.86
N LYS A 276 9.04 0.94 20.58
CA LYS A 276 10.28 1.68 20.85
C LYS A 276 11.24 0.74 21.56
N SER A 277 12.36 0.41 20.93
CA SER A 277 13.39 -0.41 21.56
C SER A 277 13.87 0.28 22.85
N LYS A 278 14.32 -0.51 23.84
CA LYS A 278 14.92 0.06 25.06
C LYS A 278 16.13 0.95 24.74
N ASP A 279 16.75 0.72 23.62
CA ASP A 279 17.92 1.44 23.11
C ASP A 279 17.59 2.82 22.56
N GLU A 280 16.39 3.04 21.98
CA GLU A 280 15.93 4.39 21.60
C GLU A 280 15.80 5.34 22.79
N LYS A 281 15.40 4.83 23.97
CA LYS A 281 15.35 5.64 25.19
C LYS A 281 16.74 6.02 25.72
N ARG A 282 17.76 5.18 25.44
CA ARG A 282 19.16 5.43 25.83
C ARG A 282 19.83 6.41 24.87
N ASN A 283 19.56 6.28 23.58
CA ASN A 283 20.12 7.13 22.52
C ASN A 283 19.58 8.56 22.51
N LYS A 284 18.39 8.82 23.08
CA LYS A 284 17.87 10.20 23.26
C LYS A 284 18.71 11.10 24.16
N LYS A 285 19.62 10.53 24.99
CA LYS A 285 20.48 11.30 25.92
C LYS A 285 21.78 11.80 25.28
N LEU A 286 22.21 11.23 24.16
CA LEU A 286 23.42 11.66 23.47
C LEU A 286 23.02 12.42 22.19
N LYS A 287 23.61 13.60 21.98
CA LYS A 287 23.42 14.36 20.75
C LYS A 287 24.00 13.56 19.58
N ARG A 288 23.13 13.11 18.69
CA ARG A 288 23.53 12.37 17.49
C ARG A 288 24.29 13.30 16.54
N PHE A 289 25.38 12.83 15.95
CA PHE A 289 26.08 13.59 14.94
C PHE A 289 25.45 13.37 13.57
N ASP A 290 24.81 14.44 13.04
CA ASP A 290 24.20 14.45 11.73
C ASP A 290 25.28 14.64 10.66
N ARG A 291 25.43 13.65 9.78
CA ARG A 291 26.41 13.63 8.68
C ARG A 291 25.95 14.43 7.48
N ILE A 292 24.66 14.70 7.34
CA ILE A 292 24.11 15.26 6.11
C ILE A 292 24.42 16.76 6.03
N VAL A 293 24.91 17.18 4.87
CA VAL A 293 25.06 18.59 4.51
C VAL A 293 23.72 19.07 3.94
N GLU A 294 23.19 20.13 4.52
CA GLU A 294 21.90 20.68 4.14
C GLU A 294 21.90 21.15 2.67
N GLY A 295 20.83 20.83 1.94
CA GLY A 295 20.66 21.25 0.54
C GLY A 295 21.29 20.32 -0.50
N GLU A 296 22.17 19.39 -0.13
CA GLU A 296 22.81 18.50 -1.10
C GLU A 296 21.98 17.26 -1.43
N PHE A 297 21.50 16.56 -0.41
CA PHE A 297 20.68 15.35 -0.62
C PHE A 297 19.22 15.71 -0.94
N SER A 298 18.65 15.01 -1.89
CA SER A 298 17.21 15.10 -2.19
C SER A 298 16.59 13.72 -2.20
N PHE A 299 15.44 13.60 -1.57
CA PHE A 299 14.60 12.43 -1.71
C PHE A 299 14.05 12.32 -3.14
N HIS A 300 13.49 11.16 -3.47
CA HIS A 300 12.79 10.98 -4.74
C HIS A 300 11.49 11.80 -4.72
N TYR A 301 11.18 12.48 -5.83
CA TYR A 301 9.87 13.08 -6.02
C TYR A 301 8.82 12.01 -6.37
N ASP A 302 7.57 12.25 -6.02
CA ASP A 302 6.48 11.36 -6.37
C ASP A 302 6.19 11.39 -7.88
N THR A 303 6.03 10.21 -8.50
CA THR A 303 5.50 10.14 -9.86
C THR A 303 4.04 10.59 -9.86
N GLU A 304 3.71 11.51 -10.74
CA GLU A 304 2.35 12.02 -10.87
C GLU A 304 1.44 11.07 -11.65
N GLN A 305 0.12 11.23 -11.51
CA GLN A 305 -0.85 10.46 -12.28
C GLN A 305 -0.88 10.97 -13.73
N LEU A 306 -0.57 10.11 -14.71
CA LEU A 306 -0.61 10.49 -16.12
C LEU A 306 -1.99 11.03 -16.53
N ALA A 307 -3.05 10.41 -16.05
CA ALA A 307 -4.42 10.77 -16.40
C ALA A 307 -4.80 12.23 -16.04
N ARG A 308 -4.19 12.79 -15.00
CA ARG A 308 -4.39 14.19 -14.61
C ARG A 308 -3.41 15.16 -15.28
N ASN A 309 -2.32 14.64 -15.81
CA ASN A 309 -1.19 15.42 -16.31
C ASN A 309 -0.89 15.18 -17.79
N ILE A 310 -1.76 14.47 -18.50
CA ILE A 310 -1.55 14.12 -19.92
C ILE A 310 -1.37 15.37 -20.80
N GLN A 311 -1.99 16.48 -20.44
CA GLN A 311 -1.85 17.77 -21.12
C GLN A 311 -0.44 18.37 -21.06
N ARG A 312 0.45 17.84 -20.18
CA ARG A 312 1.86 18.24 -20.08
C ARG A 312 2.75 17.53 -21.08
N ILE A 313 2.21 16.52 -21.77
CA ILE A 313 2.91 15.78 -22.82
C ILE A 313 2.39 16.26 -24.17
N SER A 314 3.28 16.77 -25.01
CA SER A 314 2.97 17.18 -26.36
C SER A 314 3.08 15.99 -27.34
N PRO A 315 2.35 15.96 -28.47
CA PRO A 315 2.43 14.88 -29.45
C PRO A 315 3.86 14.54 -29.91
N ASN A 316 4.70 15.56 -30.03
CA ASN A 316 6.07 15.48 -30.55
C ASN A 316 7.13 15.30 -29.44
N ASP A 317 6.75 15.26 -28.16
CA ASP A 317 7.72 14.99 -27.10
C ASP A 317 8.24 13.55 -27.25
N VAL A 318 9.57 13.40 -27.21
CA VAL A 318 10.18 12.07 -27.14
C VAL A 318 10.01 11.52 -25.76
N ILE A 319 9.20 10.50 -25.62
CA ILE A 319 8.93 9.84 -24.34
C ILE A 319 9.64 8.50 -24.22
N VAL A 320 9.97 8.12 -23.00
CA VAL A 320 10.28 6.74 -22.63
C VAL A 320 9.18 6.21 -21.72
N ALA A 321 8.52 5.15 -22.17
CA ALA A 321 7.61 4.34 -21.36
C ALA A 321 8.33 3.11 -20.84
N SER A 322 8.33 2.90 -19.55
CA SER A 322 8.99 1.78 -18.89
C SER A 322 8.04 1.04 -17.95
N VAL A 323 8.36 -0.23 -17.64
CA VAL A 323 7.61 -1.02 -16.68
C VAL A 323 7.73 -0.39 -15.29
N LYS A 324 6.60 -0.21 -14.61
CA LYS A 324 6.59 0.14 -13.20
C LYS A 324 6.69 -1.12 -12.35
N ARG A 325 7.85 -1.35 -11.73
CA ARG A 325 8.05 -2.47 -10.80
C ARG A 325 7.50 -2.13 -9.42
N HIS A 326 6.90 -3.12 -8.77
CA HIS A 326 6.38 -3.04 -7.41
C HIS A 326 7.39 -3.62 -6.43
N GLY A 327 8.15 -2.75 -5.79
CA GLY A 327 9.22 -3.11 -4.86
C GLY A 327 9.33 -2.15 -3.69
N THR A 328 10.54 -1.74 -3.35
CA THR A 328 10.82 -0.69 -2.37
C THR A 328 11.88 0.26 -2.91
N SER A 329 11.64 1.55 -2.76
CA SER A 329 12.50 2.59 -3.29
C SER A 329 13.84 2.66 -2.54
N LEU A 330 14.91 2.85 -3.30
CA LEU A 330 16.29 2.98 -2.82
C LEU A 330 16.91 4.25 -3.39
N ILE A 331 17.68 4.97 -2.56
CA ILE A 331 18.53 6.07 -3.01
C ILE A 331 19.95 5.82 -2.50
N ILE A 332 20.92 5.87 -3.41
CA ILE A 332 22.34 5.76 -3.09
C ILE A 332 23.04 6.97 -3.67
N SER A 333 23.78 7.70 -2.83
CA SER A 333 24.45 8.92 -3.26
C SER A 333 25.90 8.98 -2.79
N LYS A 334 26.74 9.61 -3.58
CA LYS A 334 28.11 10.01 -3.22
C LYS A 334 28.19 11.54 -3.21
N LEU A 335 27.74 12.13 -2.10
CA LEU A 335 27.61 13.56 -1.89
C LEU A 335 28.48 14.03 -0.72
N HIS A 336 28.58 15.33 -0.51
CA HIS A 336 29.27 15.85 0.64
C HIS A 336 28.59 15.45 1.94
N VAL A 337 29.38 14.91 2.86
CA VAL A 337 28.95 14.54 4.22
C VAL A 337 29.93 15.10 5.24
N ARG A 338 29.43 15.34 6.43
CA ARG A 338 30.27 15.72 7.56
C ARG A 338 30.95 14.49 8.12
N GLN A 339 32.29 14.45 8.11
CA GLN A 339 33.10 13.38 8.69
C GLN A 339 33.81 13.87 9.94
N PRO A 340 33.59 13.26 11.14
CA PRO A 340 34.21 13.71 12.37
C PRO A 340 35.75 13.59 12.33
N ARG A 341 36.41 14.66 12.77
CA ARG A 341 37.87 14.65 12.99
C ARG A 341 38.23 14.17 14.40
N LYS A 342 39.49 13.75 14.57
CA LYS A 342 40.06 13.53 15.89
C LYS A 342 40.16 14.87 16.62
N ILE A 343 39.41 15.03 17.69
CA ILE A 343 39.42 16.24 18.52
C ILE A 343 40.57 16.23 19.52
N PHE A 344 40.99 17.42 19.92
CA PHE A 344 42.10 17.64 20.88
C PHE A 344 41.77 17.03 22.26
N ILE A 345 42.81 16.56 23.01
CA ILE A 345 42.70 15.80 24.26
C ILE A 345 41.73 16.42 25.27
N LEU A 346 41.81 17.77 25.48
CA LEU A 346 40.93 18.47 26.43
C LEU A 346 39.45 18.40 26.02
N LYS A 347 39.13 18.52 24.71
CA LYS A 347 37.81 18.37 24.16
C LYS A 347 37.32 16.91 24.28
N ARG A 348 38.24 15.93 24.17
CA ARG A 348 37.92 14.50 24.40
C ARG A 348 37.55 14.22 25.86
N LEU A 349 38.26 14.81 26.82
CA LEU A 349 37.95 14.68 28.24
C LEU A 349 36.59 15.27 28.58
N TRP A 350 36.27 16.44 28.00
CA TRP A 350 34.95 17.04 28.15
C TRP A 350 33.85 16.16 27.53
N ASN A 351 34.03 15.65 26.33
CA ASN A 351 33.07 14.75 25.71
C ASN A 351 32.89 13.46 26.52
N TRP A 352 33.99 12.88 27.07
CA TRP A 352 33.90 11.72 27.96
C TRP A 352 33.07 12.03 29.20
N PHE A 353 33.25 13.22 29.81
CA PHE A 353 32.46 13.66 30.94
C PHE A 353 30.98 13.82 30.59
N VAL A 354 30.66 14.42 29.46
CA VAL A 354 29.30 14.57 28.94
C VAL A 354 28.67 13.19 28.66
N ASP A 355 29.42 12.28 28.05
CA ASP A 355 28.96 10.92 27.75
C ASP A 355 28.71 10.10 29.01
N PHE A 356 29.59 10.28 30.03
CA PHE A 356 29.47 9.59 31.33
C PHE A 356 28.29 10.11 32.17
N THR A 357 28.09 11.41 32.22
CA THR A 357 27.06 12.03 33.07
C THR A 357 25.71 12.16 32.37
N GLY A 358 25.69 12.21 31.04
CA GLY A 358 24.52 12.56 30.24
C GLY A 358 24.07 14.01 30.44
N TRP A 359 24.89 14.84 31.14
CA TRP A 359 24.62 16.25 31.37
C TRP A 359 25.31 17.07 30.29
N PHE A 360 24.71 18.21 29.95
CA PHE A 360 25.27 19.14 28.95
C PHE A 360 25.52 18.53 27.56
N ALA A 361 24.67 17.57 27.12
CA ALA A 361 24.83 16.90 25.83
C ALA A 361 24.99 17.88 24.65
N ASP A 362 24.38 19.04 24.73
CA ASP A 362 24.46 20.10 23.73
C ASP A 362 25.82 20.81 23.66
N THR A 363 26.70 20.62 24.65
CA THR A 363 28.04 21.22 24.71
C THR A 363 29.14 20.30 24.18
N ARG A 364 28.79 19.15 23.64
CA ARG A 364 29.74 18.20 23.07
C ARG A 364 30.47 18.82 21.86
N PHE A 365 31.80 18.78 21.89
CA PHE A 365 32.63 19.27 20.80
C PHE A 365 32.71 18.21 19.69
N ILE A 366 32.39 18.61 18.46
CA ILE A 366 32.54 17.79 17.27
C ILE A 366 33.19 18.68 16.20
N ASP A 367 34.45 18.37 15.86
CA ASP A 367 35.12 18.96 14.71
C ASP A 367 34.94 17.99 13.52
N TYR A 368 34.62 18.48 12.33
CA TYR A 368 34.39 17.67 11.15
C TYR A 368 35.00 18.29 9.88
N ASP A 369 35.27 17.40 8.92
CA ASP A 369 35.54 17.78 7.53
C ASP A 369 34.29 17.57 6.68
N ILE A 370 34.19 18.31 5.59
CA ILE A 370 33.21 18.02 4.53
C ILE A 370 33.96 17.27 3.45
N VAL A 371 33.51 16.02 3.19
CA VAL A 371 34.12 15.12 2.20
C VAL A 371 33.03 14.38 1.44
N TYR A 372 33.32 13.93 0.23
CA TYR A 372 32.41 13.02 -0.45
C TYR A 372 32.27 11.70 0.31
N GLY A 373 31.05 11.30 0.57
CA GLY A 373 30.75 10.07 1.33
C GLY A 373 29.40 9.48 0.97
N PRO A 374 29.14 8.24 1.47
CA PRO A 374 27.90 7.52 1.15
C PRO A 374 26.69 8.09 1.88
N ILE A 375 25.58 8.23 1.18
CA ILE A 375 24.25 8.45 1.74
C ILE A 375 23.34 7.34 1.21
N TYR A 376 22.74 6.56 2.11
CA TYR A 376 21.81 5.49 1.80
C TYR A 376 20.43 5.83 2.36
N SER A 377 19.41 5.73 1.54
CA SER A 377 18.07 6.12 1.93
C SER A 377 17.00 5.21 1.34
N SER A 378 15.92 5.03 2.07
CA SER A 378 14.63 4.62 1.50
C SER A 378 13.97 5.86 0.87
N ARG A 379 12.71 5.74 0.46
CA ARG A 379 11.95 6.85 -0.12
C ARG A 379 11.94 8.10 0.76
N THR A 380 11.90 7.95 2.09
CA THR A 380 11.69 9.06 3.04
C THR A 380 12.70 9.10 4.20
N VAL A 381 13.53 8.05 4.39
CA VAL A 381 14.42 7.93 5.56
C VAL A 381 15.84 7.64 5.15
N ILE A 382 16.78 8.53 5.53
CA ILE A 382 18.22 8.29 5.37
C ILE A 382 18.70 7.31 6.42
N LYS A 383 19.20 6.14 6.00
CA LYS A 383 19.58 5.03 6.87
C LYS A 383 20.89 5.27 7.63
N ASN A 384 21.84 5.94 7.02
CA ASN A 384 23.16 6.24 7.59
C ASN A 384 23.34 7.72 7.96
N ARG A 385 22.25 8.40 8.36
CA ARG A 385 22.26 9.83 8.70
C ARG A 385 23.14 10.15 9.90
N TYR A 386 23.11 9.30 10.93
CA TYR A 386 23.81 9.56 12.19
C TYR A 386 24.97 8.61 12.40
N ILE A 387 26.09 9.14 12.94
CA ILE A 387 27.23 8.33 13.36
C ILE A 387 26.95 7.73 14.74
N ASN A 388 27.44 6.49 14.96
CA ASN A 388 27.26 5.70 16.19
C ASN A 388 25.80 5.34 16.51
N GLU A 389 24.95 5.33 15.52
CA GLU A 389 23.63 4.71 15.62
C GLU A 389 23.75 3.26 15.15
N GLU A 390 23.33 2.30 15.97
CA GLU A 390 23.11 0.95 15.45
C GLU A 390 21.97 1.07 14.43
N VAL A 391 22.26 0.70 13.20
CA VAL A 391 21.27 0.66 12.14
C VAL A 391 20.29 -0.43 12.52
N THR A 392 19.15 -0.02 13.07
CA THR A 392 18.06 -0.96 13.30
C THR A 392 17.53 -1.33 11.92
N GLY A 393 17.32 -2.63 11.67
CA GLY A 393 16.86 -3.13 10.37
C GLY A 393 15.49 -2.59 9.90
N GLY A 394 15.00 -1.53 10.52
CA GLY A 394 13.72 -0.90 10.18
C GLY A 394 12.57 -1.89 10.25
N PHE A 395 11.60 -1.71 9.36
CA PHE A 395 10.41 -2.56 9.27
C PHE A 395 10.74 -4.05 9.01
N TYR A 396 11.73 -4.31 8.17
CA TYR A 396 12.09 -5.69 7.79
C TYR A 396 12.98 -6.42 8.81
N GLY A 397 13.50 -5.73 9.82
CA GLY A 397 14.51 -6.31 10.73
C GLY A 397 15.91 -6.50 10.10
N VAL A 398 16.08 -6.11 8.83
CA VAL A 398 17.34 -6.09 8.06
C VAL A 398 17.47 -4.76 7.33
N ASP A 399 18.69 -4.26 7.19
CA ASP A 399 18.97 -3.01 6.47
C ASP A 399 19.34 -3.29 5.00
N LEU A 400 18.32 -3.52 4.21
CA LEU A 400 18.45 -3.77 2.78
C LEU A 400 19.06 -2.58 2.02
N TRP A 401 18.81 -1.37 2.49
CA TRP A 401 19.30 -0.14 1.84
C TRP A 401 20.80 0.06 2.01
N SER A 402 21.33 -0.20 3.19
CA SER A 402 22.79 -0.16 3.41
C SER A 402 23.49 -1.31 2.68
N GLU A 403 22.89 -2.51 2.62
CA GLU A 403 23.43 -3.63 1.83
C GLU A 403 23.65 -3.22 0.37
N TRP A 404 22.60 -2.70 -0.29
CA TRP A 404 22.72 -2.23 -1.66
C TRP A 404 23.61 -1.01 -1.80
N GLY A 405 23.58 -0.12 -0.80
CA GLY A 405 24.46 1.03 -0.73
C GLY A 405 25.93 0.64 -0.79
N ASP A 406 26.34 -0.34 0.01
CA ASP A 406 27.73 -0.81 0.04
C ASP A 406 28.17 -1.52 -1.26
N ILE A 407 27.22 -2.18 -1.95
CA ILE A 407 27.46 -2.80 -3.26
C ILE A 407 27.70 -1.73 -4.34
N ILE A 408 26.88 -0.71 -4.41
CA ILE A 408 26.87 0.24 -5.52
C ILE A 408 27.79 1.44 -5.31
N TYR A 409 27.95 1.90 -4.07
CA TYR A 409 28.73 3.11 -3.76
C TYR A 409 30.14 3.16 -4.37
N PRO A 410 30.93 2.05 -4.43
CA PRO A 410 32.26 2.03 -5.04
C PRO A 410 32.27 2.44 -6.54
N TYR A 411 31.14 2.29 -7.21
CA TYR A 411 30.99 2.54 -8.63
C TYR A 411 30.41 3.93 -8.95
N LEU A 412 30.08 4.74 -7.93
CA LEU A 412 29.53 6.08 -8.11
C LEU A 412 30.64 7.11 -8.29
N ASP A 413 30.39 8.05 -9.19
CA ASP A 413 31.17 9.27 -9.29
C ASP A 413 30.76 10.27 -8.20
N GLU A 414 31.68 11.21 -7.88
CA GLU A 414 31.42 12.28 -6.93
C GLU A 414 30.29 13.19 -7.43
N GLY A 415 29.37 13.56 -6.55
CA GLY A 415 28.17 14.33 -6.88
C GLY A 415 27.01 13.51 -7.44
N MET A 416 27.16 12.18 -7.62
CA MET A 416 26.12 11.32 -8.20
C MET A 416 25.15 10.79 -7.15
N SER A 417 23.87 10.75 -7.53
CA SER A 417 22.80 10.07 -6.80
C SER A 417 22.02 9.17 -7.74
N ILE A 418 21.82 7.91 -7.32
CA ILE A 418 21.03 6.90 -8.04
C ILE A 418 19.74 6.66 -7.27
N TYR A 419 18.65 6.57 -7.99
CA TYR A 419 17.34 6.17 -7.51
C TYR A 419 16.96 4.87 -8.19
N GLY A 420 16.59 3.87 -7.40
CA GLY A 420 16.27 2.53 -7.91
C GLY A 420 15.12 1.88 -7.14
N GLU A 421 14.64 0.78 -7.69
CA GLU A 421 13.65 -0.08 -7.06
C GLU A 421 14.28 -1.41 -6.70
N ILE A 422 14.12 -1.88 -5.46
CA ILE A 422 14.53 -3.21 -5.03
C ILE A 422 13.30 -4.10 -5.02
N ALA A 423 13.38 -5.24 -5.70
CA ALA A 423 12.29 -6.20 -5.79
C ALA A 423 12.75 -7.62 -5.45
N GLY A 424 11.82 -8.49 -5.07
CA GLY A 424 12.08 -9.88 -4.71
C GLY A 424 11.90 -10.16 -3.23
N TYR A 425 12.89 -10.78 -2.59
CA TYR A 425 12.86 -11.19 -1.19
C TYR A 425 13.89 -10.43 -0.37
N LEU A 426 13.71 -10.43 0.96
CA LEU A 426 14.77 -10.00 1.86
C LEU A 426 15.95 -10.96 1.77
N THR A 427 17.16 -10.44 1.78
CA THR A 427 18.39 -11.22 1.65
C THR A 427 18.45 -12.37 2.67
N GLY A 428 18.59 -13.60 2.17
CA GLY A 428 18.63 -14.81 2.99
C GLY A 428 17.31 -15.21 3.68
N CYS A 429 16.18 -14.56 3.37
CA CYS A 429 14.89 -14.78 4.00
C CYS A 429 13.83 -15.26 3.01
N GLN A 430 12.77 -15.89 3.54
CA GLN A 430 11.57 -16.27 2.76
C GLN A 430 10.55 -15.12 2.62
N THR A 431 10.82 -13.97 3.23
CA THR A 431 9.92 -12.83 3.25
C THR A 431 10.06 -12.02 1.98
N MET A 432 8.97 -11.83 1.24
CA MET A 432 8.93 -10.96 0.07
C MET A 432 8.96 -9.49 0.48
N ILE A 433 9.64 -8.65 -0.31
CA ILE A 433 9.65 -7.19 -0.16
C ILE A 433 8.23 -6.64 -0.39
N GLN A 434 7.62 -7.05 -1.51
CA GLN A 434 6.19 -6.80 -1.76
C GLN A 434 5.47 -8.13 -1.93
N LYS A 435 4.33 -8.26 -1.26
CA LYS A 435 3.54 -9.50 -1.25
C LYS A 435 3.15 -9.88 -2.68
N GLN A 436 3.50 -11.11 -3.07
CA GLN A 436 3.24 -11.71 -4.39
C GLN A 436 4.15 -11.23 -5.55
N TYR A 437 4.96 -10.19 -5.37
CA TYR A 437 5.83 -9.65 -6.43
C TYR A 437 7.29 -10.08 -6.24
N ALA A 438 7.54 -11.38 -6.42
CA ALA A 438 8.91 -11.93 -6.34
C ALA A 438 9.72 -11.66 -7.62
N TYR A 439 9.05 -11.35 -8.74
CA TYR A 439 9.65 -11.28 -10.07
C TYR A 439 10.43 -12.57 -10.38
N GLU A 440 11.62 -12.49 -10.98
CA GLU A 440 12.49 -13.63 -11.28
C GLU A 440 13.31 -14.16 -10.08
N ASN A 441 13.19 -13.50 -8.90
CA ASN A 441 14.01 -13.84 -7.74
C ASN A 441 13.55 -15.13 -7.06
N GLN A 442 14.53 -15.92 -6.58
CA GLN A 442 14.29 -17.05 -5.69
C GLN A 442 14.15 -16.56 -4.23
N PRO A 443 13.53 -17.35 -3.33
CA PRO A 443 13.48 -17.02 -1.92
C PRO A 443 14.87 -16.70 -1.34
N GLY A 444 15.01 -15.54 -0.72
CA GLY A 444 16.26 -15.01 -0.19
C GLY A 444 17.09 -14.18 -1.16
N GLU A 445 16.62 -14.00 -2.39
CA GLU A 445 17.26 -13.18 -3.41
C GLU A 445 16.43 -11.92 -3.70
N ASN A 446 17.12 -10.87 -4.11
CA ASN A 446 16.50 -9.63 -4.60
C ASN A 446 17.38 -9.01 -5.68
N ASN A 447 16.77 -8.15 -6.47
CA ASN A 447 17.45 -7.37 -7.51
C ASN A 447 17.13 -5.89 -7.37
N MET A 448 17.96 -5.07 -8.00
CA MET A 448 17.83 -3.61 -8.02
C MET A 448 17.78 -3.13 -9.47
N MET A 449 16.85 -2.22 -9.74
CA MET A 449 16.66 -1.57 -11.03
C MET A 449 16.84 -0.05 -10.86
N PRO A 450 17.97 0.53 -11.29
CA PRO A 450 18.13 1.98 -11.38
C PRO A 450 17.14 2.54 -12.41
N TYR A 451 16.39 3.59 -12.04
CA TYR A 451 15.44 4.22 -12.94
C TYR A 451 15.64 5.74 -13.07
N ARG A 452 16.50 6.33 -12.23
CA ARG A 452 16.79 7.77 -12.24
C ARG A 452 18.18 8.03 -11.71
N ILE A 453 18.89 8.96 -12.33
CA ILE A 453 20.19 9.45 -11.88
C ILE A 453 20.18 10.96 -11.86
N THR A 454 20.78 11.56 -10.84
CA THR A 454 21.10 12.97 -10.79
C THR A 454 22.59 13.16 -10.51
N THR A 455 23.18 14.18 -11.07
CA THR A 455 24.53 14.62 -10.73
C THR A 455 24.50 16.07 -10.22
N MET A 456 25.37 16.37 -9.26
CA MET A 456 25.52 17.69 -8.70
C MET A 456 26.97 18.15 -8.93
N ASN A 457 27.16 19.32 -9.48
CA ASN A 457 28.47 19.90 -9.66
C ASN A 457 28.97 20.57 -8.36
N GLU A 458 30.23 21.10 -8.40
CA GLU A 458 30.84 21.79 -7.26
C GLU A 458 30.08 23.07 -6.84
N ASP A 459 29.33 23.69 -7.74
CA ASP A 459 28.48 24.85 -7.47
C ASP A 459 27.12 24.49 -6.85
N GLY A 460 26.85 23.21 -6.60
CA GLY A 460 25.57 22.70 -6.06
C GLY A 460 24.43 22.64 -7.08
N ILE A 461 24.73 22.82 -8.38
CA ILE A 461 23.73 22.75 -9.45
C ILE A 461 23.46 21.27 -9.76
N LYS A 462 22.20 20.86 -9.63
CA LYS A 462 21.74 19.49 -9.96
C LYS A 462 21.38 19.39 -11.43
N LYS A 463 21.84 18.30 -12.06
CA LYS A 463 21.44 17.88 -13.40
C LYS A 463 20.68 16.55 -13.31
N GLU A 464 19.50 16.52 -13.86
CA GLU A 464 18.73 15.30 -14.09
C GLU A 464 19.21 14.61 -15.35
N TRP A 465 19.32 13.28 -15.33
CA TRP A 465 19.66 12.48 -16.51
C TRP A 465 18.41 12.02 -17.25
N ASN A 466 18.48 11.92 -18.58
CA ASN A 466 17.42 11.29 -19.34
C ASN A 466 17.41 9.77 -19.10
N VAL A 467 16.32 9.09 -19.48
CA VAL A 467 16.15 7.65 -19.21
C VAL A 467 17.13 6.81 -20.04
N SER A 468 17.43 7.23 -21.26
CA SER A 468 18.39 6.55 -22.13
C SER A 468 19.78 6.55 -21.51
N ASP A 469 20.25 7.69 -20.97
CA ASP A 469 21.54 7.78 -20.26
C ASP A 469 21.56 6.91 -19.00
N VAL A 470 20.45 6.83 -18.25
CA VAL A 470 20.32 5.95 -17.07
C VAL A 470 20.44 4.48 -17.48
N TYR A 471 19.81 4.10 -18.58
CA TYR A 471 19.89 2.75 -19.13
C TYR A 471 21.33 2.38 -19.50
N ASP A 472 22.00 3.25 -20.28
CA ASP A 472 23.37 3.03 -20.72
C ASP A 472 24.37 3.00 -19.55
N TRP A 473 24.18 3.88 -18.55
CA TRP A 473 24.96 3.87 -17.33
C TRP A 473 24.79 2.54 -16.57
N THR A 474 23.58 2.01 -16.51
CA THR A 474 23.31 0.74 -15.82
C THR A 474 23.99 -0.44 -16.52
N LEU A 475 24.00 -0.48 -17.85
CA LEU A 475 24.75 -1.48 -18.60
C LEU A 475 26.27 -1.37 -18.34
N ASN A 476 26.80 -0.13 -18.35
CA ASN A 476 28.19 0.11 -18.03
C ASN A 476 28.55 -0.29 -16.58
N LEU A 477 27.66 -0.03 -15.61
CA LEU A 477 27.81 -0.51 -14.25
C LEU A 477 27.96 -2.04 -14.20
N ILE A 478 27.07 -2.76 -14.86
CA ILE A 478 27.10 -4.23 -14.93
C ILE A 478 28.44 -4.72 -15.50
N ASP A 479 28.94 -4.08 -16.56
CA ASP A 479 30.23 -4.49 -17.18
C ASP A 479 31.42 -4.15 -16.28
N ARG A 480 31.46 -2.99 -15.63
CA ARG A 480 32.47 -2.64 -14.63
C ARG A 480 32.49 -3.60 -13.46
N MET A 481 31.33 -4.06 -12.97
CA MET A 481 31.23 -5.05 -11.91
C MET A 481 31.74 -6.41 -12.34
N LYS A 482 31.42 -6.85 -13.58
CA LYS A 482 31.98 -8.09 -14.15
C LYS A 482 33.51 -8.04 -14.25
N GLU A 483 34.06 -6.94 -14.75
CA GLU A 483 35.51 -6.73 -14.82
C GLU A 483 36.19 -6.74 -13.45
N ALA A 484 35.50 -6.21 -12.42
CA ALA A 484 35.95 -6.25 -11.03
C ALA A 484 35.79 -7.61 -10.35
N GLY A 485 35.12 -8.57 -11.00
CA GLY A 485 34.79 -9.87 -10.40
C GLY A 485 33.70 -9.81 -9.33
N ASP A 486 32.90 -8.75 -9.30
CA ASP A 486 31.81 -8.58 -8.36
C ASP A 486 30.55 -9.29 -8.86
N GLU A 487 30.23 -10.44 -8.29
CA GLU A 487 29.09 -11.29 -8.67
C GLU A 487 27.71 -10.62 -8.50
N ASN A 488 27.64 -9.50 -7.77
CA ASN A 488 26.38 -8.75 -7.60
C ASN A 488 25.87 -8.14 -8.91
N TRP A 489 26.67 -8.09 -9.96
CA TRP A 489 26.22 -7.67 -11.28
C TRP A 489 24.97 -8.44 -11.77
N LYS A 490 24.82 -9.72 -11.34
CA LYS A 490 23.67 -10.57 -11.69
C LYS A 490 22.34 -10.08 -11.07
N ARG A 491 22.44 -9.26 -10.04
CA ARG A 491 21.30 -8.71 -9.30
C ARG A 491 20.92 -7.29 -9.76
N ILE A 492 21.62 -6.74 -10.77
CA ILE A 492 21.33 -5.42 -11.30
C ILE A 492 20.67 -5.58 -12.65
N HIS A 493 19.50 -4.95 -12.82
CA HIS A 493 18.74 -4.98 -14.04
C HIS A 493 18.58 -3.56 -14.59
N PRO A 494 18.81 -3.34 -15.89
CA PRO A 494 18.45 -2.07 -16.50
C PRO A 494 16.94 -1.88 -16.45
N ILE A 495 16.51 -0.62 -16.57
CA ILE A 495 15.09 -0.29 -16.66
C ILE A 495 14.44 -0.98 -17.85
N ASP A 496 13.28 -1.62 -17.66
CA ASP A 496 12.54 -2.32 -18.71
C ASP A 496 11.81 -1.29 -19.60
N ILE A 497 12.47 -0.84 -20.67
CA ILE A 497 11.91 0.11 -21.62
C ILE A 497 10.95 -0.62 -22.55
N LEU A 498 9.69 -0.19 -22.59
CA LEU A 498 8.63 -0.71 -23.43
C LEU A 498 8.50 0.06 -24.74
N TYR A 499 8.73 1.36 -24.67
CA TYR A 499 8.65 2.25 -25.83
C TYR A 499 9.58 3.44 -25.66
N HIS A 500 10.19 3.89 -26.77
CA HIS A 500 10.99 5.10 -26.86
C HIS A 500 10.70 5.78 -28.20
N GLY A 501 10.09 6.95 -28.17
CA GLY A 501 9.67 7.70 -29.36
C GLY A 501 8.54 8.67 -29.02
N THR A 502 7.90 9.23 -30.03
CA THR A 502 6.77 10.15 -29.85
C THR A 502 5.44 9.41 -29.73
N LEU A 503 4.46 9.99 -29.05
CA LEU A 503 3.10 9.42 -29.00
C LEU A 503 2.38 9.54 -30.34
N GLU A 504 2.75 10.52 -31.18
CA GLU A 504 2.25 10.65 -32.55
C GLU A 504 2.70 9.48 -33.44
N ASP A 505 3.97 9.05 -33.32
CA ASP A 505 4.47 7.89 -34.06
C ASP A 505 3.84 6.58 -33.57
N LEU A 506 3.60 6.45 -32.26
CA LEU A 506 3.01 5.25 -31.69
C LEU A 506 1.52 5.12 -32.05
N TYR A 507 0.79 6.23 -32.09
CA TYR A 507 -0.65 6.26 -32.36
C TYR A 507 -1.00 7.23 -33.50
N PRO A 508 -0.56 6.97 -34.73
CA PRO A 508 -0.73 7.89 -35.87
C PRO A 508 -2.19 8.06 -36.29
N ASP A 509 -3.08 7.22 -35.80
CA ASP A 509 -4.52 7.29 -36.06
C ASP A 509 -5.28 8.24 -35.10
N VAL A 510 -4.59 8.81 -34.09
CA VAL A 510 -5.20 9.76 -33.16
C VAL A 510 -5.01 11.17 -33.66
N ASP A 511 -6.13 11.86 -33.92
CA ASP A 511 -6.12 13.25 -34.36
C ASP A 511 -5.52 14.16 -33.28
N THR A 512 -4.45 14.88 -33.61
CA THR A 512 -3.78 15.82 -32.73
C THR A 512 -4.54 17.14 -32.55
N ALA A 513 -5.52 17.42 -33.42
CA ALA A 513 -6.29 18.67 -33.39
C ALA A 513 -7.52 18.61 -32.47
N TYR A 514 -8.08 17.42 -32.23
CA TYR A 514 -9.32 17.26 -31.48
C TYR A 514 -9.20 16.22 -30.36
N HIS A 515 -9.42 16.66 -29.10
CA HIS A 515 -9.45 15.78 -27.92
C HIS A 515 -8.26 14.81 -27.83
N TRP A 516 -7.10 15.27 -28.32
CA TRP A 516 -5.92 14.42 -28.44
C TRP A 516 -5.56 13.77 -27.11
N HIS A 517 -5.51 14.52 -26.03
CA HIS A 517 -5.10 14.04 -24.71
C HIS A 517 -6.01 12.90 -24.18
N GLU A 518 -7.34 13.06 -24.33
CA GLU A 518 -8.28 12.02 -23.91
C GLU A 518 -8.14 10.76 -24.76
N ASN A 519 -8.04 10.93 -26.09
CA ASN A 519 -7.93 9.83 -27.03
C ASN A 519 -6.62 9.05 -26.82
N ILE A 520 -5.49 9.73 -26.65
CA ILE A 520 -4.19 9.12 -26.33
C ILE A 520 -4.24 8.36 -25.00
N LEU A 521 -4.77 8.97 -23.96
CA LEU A 521 -4.88 8.32 -22.66
C LEU A 521 -5.73 7.04 -22.72
N ASN A 522 -6.84 7.06 -23.46
CA ASN A 522 -7.67 5.89 -23.70
C ASN A 522 -6.95 4.80 -24.50
N LYS A 523 -6.17 5.18 -25.52
CA LYS A 523 -5.32 4.24 -26.25
C LYS A 523 -4.32 3.59 -25.34
N MET A 524 -3.54 4.36 -24.61
CA MET A 524 -2.49 3.87 -23.71
C MET A 524 -3.02 2.93 -22.63
N LYS A 525 -4.17 3.22 -22.04
CA LYS A 525 -4.81 2.38 -21.03
C LYS A 525 -5.20 0.99 -21.54
N ASN A 526 -5.52 0.89 -22.81
CA ASN A 526 -5.99 -0.34 -23.45
C ASN A 526 -4.90 -1.01 -24.30
N ASP A 527 -3.70 -0.42 -24.35
CA ASP A 527 -2.61 -0.94 -25.16
C ASP A 527 -1.92 -2.13 -24.47
N LYS A 528 -2.35 -3.32 -24.89
CA LYS A 528 -1.76 -4.59 -24.43
C LYS A 528 -0.49 -4.93 -25.20
N GLU A 529 -0.40 -4.49 -26.44
CA GLU A 529 0.70 -4.85 -27.34
C GLU A 529 2.01 -4.18 -26.92
N HIS A 530 1.99 -2.86 -26.70
CA HIS A 530 3.19 -2.09 -26.36
C HIS A 530 3.42 -2.04 -24.84
N PHE A 531 2.36 -1.87 -24.05
CA PHE A 531 2.50 -1.62 -22.63
C PHE A 531 2.09 -2.79 -21.72
N GLY A 532 1.50 -3.85 -22.27
CA GLY A 532 1.00 -5.00 -21.50
C GLY A 532 -0.04 -4.59 -20.46
N MET A 533 -0.86 -3.56 -20.77
CA MET A 533 -1.92 -3.12 -19.89
C MET A 533 -2.96 -4.23 -19.71
N GLU A 534 -3.48 -4.39 -18.48
CA GLU A 534 -4.43 -5.45 -18.09
C GLU A 534 -3.89 -6.89 -18.21
N GLU A 535 -2.58 -7.08 -18.39
CA GLU A 535 -1.94 -8.37 -18.41
C GLU A 535 -1.27 -8.71 -17.08
N TYR A 536 -0.92 -9.99 -16.91
CA TYR A 536 -0.13 -10.43 -15.78
C TYR A 536 1.34 -10.01 -15.94
N GLU A 537 2.02 -9.76 -14.81
CA GLU A 537 3.46 -9.47 -14.82
C GLU A 537 4.25 -10.72 -15.23
N PRO A 538 4.90 -10.72 -16.39
CA PRO A 538 5.54 -11.91 -16.94
C PRO A 538 6.76 -12.36 -16.14
N LEU A 539 7.40 -11.45 -15.40
CA LEU A 539 8.56 -11.77 -14.56
C LEU A 539 8.17 -12.40 -13.22
N CYS A 540 6.89 -12.38 -12.82
CA CYS A 540 6.39 -13.09 -11.65
C CYS A 540 6.11 -14.56 -11.97
N LEU A 541 7.17 -15.36 -12.11
CA LEU A 541 7.12 -16.72 -12.66
C LEU A 541 6.22 -17.70 -11.90
N TYR A 542 6.05 -17.50 -10.61
CA TYR A 542 5.37 -18.45 -9.72
C TYR A 542 3.92 -18.07 -9.39
N GLN A 543 3.52 -16.84 -9.69
CA GLN A 543 2.19 -16.33 -9.36
C GLN A 543 1.70 -15.40 -10.47
N LYS A 544 0.46 -15.59 -10.90
CA LYS A 544 -0.19 -14.66 -11.82
C LYS A 544 -0.67 -13.45 -11.03
N VAL A 545 0.12 -12.38 -11.06
CA VAL A 545 -0.22 -11.09 -10.47
C VAL A 545 -0.37 -10.04 -11.57
N PRO A 546 -1.26 -9.05 -11.43
CA PRO A 546 -1.40 -8.01 -12.43
C PRO A 546 -0.11 -7.18 -12.52
N ARG A 547 0.24 -6.72 -13.71
CA ARG A 547 1.31 -5.72 -13.88
C ARG A 547 0.90 -4.44 -13.16
N GLU A 548 1.80 -3.80 -12.42
CA GLU A 548 1.49 -2.55 -11.72
C GLU A 548 1.08 -1.45 -12.70
N GLY A 549 1.81 -1.33 -13.79
CA GLY A 549 1.58 -0.33 -14.83
C GLY A 549 2.87 0.11 -15.50
N ILE A 550 2.87 1.34 -15.97
CA ILE A 550 4.00 1.98 -16.64
C ILE A 550 4.36 3.30 -16.00
N VAL A 551 5.61 3.73 -16.19
CA VAL A 551 6.08 5.08 -15.94
C VAL A 551 6.50 5.70 -17.26
N ILE A 552 6.06 6.94 -17.50
CA ILE A 552 6.41 7.74 -18.67
C ILE A 552 7.27 8.91 -18.22
N ARG A 553 8.35 9.14 -18.92
CA ARG A 553 9.21 10.31 -18.79
C ARG A 553 9.44 10.92 -20.17
N ILE A 554 9.63 12.23 -20.20
CA ILE A 554 10.00 12.94 -21.42
C ILE A 554 11.52 12.91 -21.49
N ASP A 555 12.07 12.21 -22.49
CA ASP A 555 13.49 11.89 -22.57
C ASP A 555 14.33 13.08 -23.06
N ASP A 556 13.77 13.94 -23.89
CA ASP A 556 14.40 15.18 -24.37
C ASP A 556 14.26 16.37 -23.39
N ASP A 557 13.43 16.22 -22.34
CA ASP A 557 13.32 17.18 -21.24
C ASP A 557 13.24 16.46 -19.89
N PRO A 558 14.37 15.93 -19.37
CA PRO A 558 14.41 15.13 -18.15
C PRO A 558 14.10 15.92 -16.87
N VAL A 559 14.02 17.26 -16.94
CA VAL A 559 13.61 18.10 -15.80
C VAL A 559 12.12 17.99 -15.52
N ARG A 560 11.32 17.64 -16.53
CA ARG A 560 9.90 17.34 -16.34
C ARG A 560 9.73 16.09 -15.48
N GLU A 561 8.68 16.11 -14.69
CA GLU A 561 8.39 15.04 -13.74
C GLU A 561 7.98 13.74 -14.47
N ALA A 562 8.08 12.61 -13.76
CA ALA A 562 7.67 11.32 -14.26
C ALA A 562 6.17 11.10 -14.02
N PHE A 563 5.49 10.47 -14.97
CA PHE A 563 4.07 10.16 -14.92
C PHE A 563 3.84 8.66 -14.80
N LYS A 564 2.94 8.24 -13.90
CA LYS A 564 2.54 6.83 -13.75
C LYS A 564 1.16 6.58 -14.34
N LEU A 565 1.00 5.43 -14.98
CA LEU A 565 -0.28 4.88 -15.40
C LEU A 565 -0.40 3.47 -14.84
N LYS A 566 -1.19 3.30 -13.77
CA LYS A 566 -1.44 2.00 -13.14
C LYS A 566 -2.54 1.23 -13.90
N THR A 567 -2.44 -0.10 -13.90
CA THR A 567 -3.52 -0.95 -14.42
C THR A 567 -4.70 -0.99 -13.46
N ALA A 568 -5.90 -1.18 -13.99
CA ALA A 568 -7.10 -1.29 -13.18
C ALA A 568 -7.06 -2.53 -12.25
N SER A 569 -6.54 -3.65 -12.76
CA SER A 569 -6.40 -4.90 -12.01
C SER A 569 -5.44 -4.77 -10.82
N PHE A 570 -4.32 -4.06 -11.00
CA PHE A 570 -3.39 -3.77 -9.90
C PHE A 570 -4.04 -2.87 -8.83
N ALA A 571 -4.69 -1.78 -9.26
CA ALA A 571 -5.35 -0.86 -8.34
C ALA A 571 -6.48 -1.52 -7.53
N LEU A 572 -7.19 -2.48 -8.13
CA LEU A 572 -8.16 -3.32 -7.42
C LEU A 572 -7.50 -4.23 -6.37
N GLY A 573 -6.38 -4.87 -6.75
CA GLY A 573 -5.62 -5.72 -5.83
C GLY A 573 -5.07 -4.93 -4.63
N GLU A 574 -4.52 -3.75 -4.90
CA GLU A 574 -4.03 -2.81 -3.88
C GLU A 574 -5.15 -2.35 -2.93
N ALA A 575 -6.34 -2.03 -3.46
CA ALA A 575 -7.50 -1.66 -2.66
C ALA A 575 -7.93 -2.78 -1.70
N VAL A 576 -7.91 -4.04 -2.15
CA VAL A 576 -8.22 -5.22 -1.32
C VAL A 576 -7.16 -5.41 -0.23
N LEU A 577 -5.88 -5.21 -0.54
CA LEU A 577 -4.80 -5.30 0.44
C LEU A 577 -4.93 -4.24 1.54
N TYR A 578 -5.26 -3.00 1.18
CA TYR A 578 -5.46 -1.91 2.15
C TYR A 578 -6.70 -2.11 3.03
N ASP A 579 -7.69 -2.90 2.61
CA ASP A 579 -8.83 -3.28 3.44
C ASP A 579 -8.50 -4.42 4.42
N ASP A 580 -7.37 -5.14 4.23
CA ASP A 580 -6.90 -6.15 5.18
C ASP A 580 -6.33 -5.47 6.42
N ALA A 581 -6.95 -5.72 7.58
CA ALA A 581 -6.52 -5.14 8.86
C ALA A 581 -5.09 -5.55 9.27
N ASP A 582 -4.51 -6.57 8.63
CA ASP A 582 -3.15 -7.06 8.87
C ASP A 582 -2.15 -6.56 7.83
N TYR A 583 -2.61 -5.90 6.78
CA TYR A 583 -1.75 -5.30 5.78
C TYR A 583 -1.04 -4.07 6.34
N VAL A 584 0.24 -3.95 6.02
CA VAL A 584 1.09 -2.84 6.40
C VAL A 584 1.75 -2.31 5.14
N ASP A 585 1.44 -1.09 4.74
CA ASP A 585 2.16 -0.42 3.67
C ASP A 585 3.52 0.05 4.20
N ILE A 586 4.56 -0.56 3.68
CA ILE A 586 5.93 -0.36 4.12
C ILE A 586 6.45 1.03 3.74
N GLU A 587 6.05 1.55 2.60
CA GLU A 587 6.49 2.86 2.12
C GLU A 587 5.91 4.00 2.95
N VAL A 588 4.65 3.87 3.37
CA VAL A 588 3.95 4.86 4.19
C VAL A 588 4.48 4.87 5.62
N GLN A 589 4.79 3.70 6.21
CA GLN A 589 5.24 3.62 7.60
C GLN A 589 6.65 4.13 7.83
N GLN A 590 7.47 4.25 6.82
CA GLN A 590 8.83 4.77 6.96
C GLN A 590 8.87 6.29 7.22
N GLY A 591 7.82 7.03 6.90
CA GLY A 591 7.70 8.48 7.14
C GLY A 591 7.43 8.89 8.59
N ASP A 592 6.82 8.02 9.40
CA ASP A 592 6.36 8.36 10.76
C ASP A 592 7.45 8.24 11.84
N TYR A 593 8.68 7.87 11.50
CA TYR A 593 9.78 7.66 12.44
C TYR A 593 10.83 8.79 12.45
N GLN A 594 10.48 9.99 11.95
CA GLN A 594 11.35 11.18 12.05
C GLN A 594 11.17 11.97 13.34
#